data_e58a7041df2f5f3932a623b4e70ce662
#
_entry.id   e58a7041df2f5f3932a623b4e70ce662
#
_cell.length_a   1.000
_cell.length_b   1.000
_cell.length_c   1.000
_cell.angle_alpha   90.00
_cell.angle_beta   90.00
_cell.angle_gamma   90.00
#
_symmetry.space_group_name_H-M   'P 1'
#
loop_
_entity.id
_entity.type
_entity.pdbx_description
1 polymer ?
#
loop_
_entity_poly.entity_id
_entity_poly.type
_entity_poly.pdbx_seq_one_letter_code
_entity_poly.pdbx_strand_id
1 'polypeptide(L)'
;KVALLIDDRLDCVLAAREQGIAVDGVHVGQSDIPVEVCRKLLGPDAIVGLSARCEEMLEYVKTADMSLVDYLGIGPLHETETKRDCGRAADGSIITKSFEDLAALHVASPVPIVVGGGVKKADLPQLKATGVDGFFVVSAVCSADDPYAAAKELVDTWQQA
;
A
#
# COMPACT_ATOMS: atom_id res chain seq x y z
N LYS A 1 -15.63 -10.75 -4.76
CA LYS A 1 -14.55 -11.41 -4.01
C LYS A 1 -13.59 -10.32 -3.55
N VAL A 2 -13.18 -10.36 -2.29
CA VAL A 2 -12.15 -9.47 -1.73
C VAL A 2 -10.87 -10.28 -1.62
N ALA A 3 -9.72 -9.70 -2.02
CA ALA A 3 -8.43 -10.33 -1.86
C ALA A 3 -7.98 -10.22 -0.39
N LEU A 4 -7.41 -11.29 0.14
CA LEU A 4 -6.78 -11.34 1.46
C LEU A 4 -5.28 -11.42 1.30
N LEU A 5 -4.57 -10.39 1.77
CA LEU A 5 -3.11 -10.36 1.82
C LEU A 5 -2.64 -10.31 3.28
N ILE A 6 -1.44 -10.83 3.53
CA ILE A 6 -0.78 -10.74 4.83
C ILE A 6 0.40 -9.79 4.70
N ASP A 7 0.51 -8.83 5.63
CA ASP A 7 1.62 -7.88 5.65
C ASP A 7 2.87 -8.51 6.25
N ASP A 8 4.03 -8.25 5.65
CA ASP A 8 5.41 -8.51 6.10
C ASP A 8 5.77 -10.01 6.27
N ARG A 9 4.79 -10.89 6.54
CA ARG A 9 4.98 -12.27 7.00
C ARG A 9 4.66 -13.31 5.90
N LEU A 10 5.61 -13.48 4.95
CA LEU A 10 5.51 -14.53 3.91
C LEU A 10 5.37 -15.95 4.51
N ASP A 11 6.03 -16.23 5.62
CA ASP A 11 5.92 -17.50 6.33
C ASP A 11 4.49 -17.78 6.81
N CYS A 12 3.76 -16.74 7.25
CA CYS A 12 2.35 -16.88 7.62
C CYS A 12 1.47 -17.18 6.40
N VAL A 13 1.75 -16.57 5.24
CA VAL A 13 1.04 -16.88 3.98
C VAL A 13 1.22 -18.36 3.61
N LEU A 14 2.46 -18.85 3.64
CA LEU A 14 2.78 -20.24 3.31
C LEU A 14 2.11 -21.22 4.29
N ALA A 15 2.20 -20.94 5.60
CA ALA A 15 1.59 -21.77 6.63
C ALA A 15 0.05 -21.80 6.52
N ALA A 16 -0.59 -20.68 6.17
CA ALA A 16 -2.03 -20.61 5.95
C ALA A 16 -2.45 -21.44 4.73
N ARG A 17 -1.75 -21.27 3.61
CA ARG A 17 -2.01 -22.04 2.38
C ARG A 17 -1.84 -23.55 2.57
N GLU A 18 -0.81 -23.97 3.33
CA GLU A 18 -0.60 -25.38 3.67
C GLU A 18 -1.78 -25.97 4.46
N GLN A 19 -2.49 -25.16 5.25
CA GLN A 19 -3.69 -25.54 5.97
C GLN A 19 -4.98 -25.38 5.14
N GLY A 20 -4.88 -25.08 3.84
CA GLY A 20 -6.03 -24.89 2.95
C GLY A 20 -6.77 -23.56 3.13
N ILE A 21 -6.18 -22.61 3.84
CA ILE A 21 -6.74 -21.26 4.01
C ILE A 21 -6.43 -20.44 2.74
N ALA A 22 -7.45 -19.86 2.14
CA ALA A 22 -7.30 -19.02 0.96
C ALA A 22 -6.68 -17.67 1.34
N VAL A 23 -5.40 -17.50 1.04
CA VAL A 23 -4.67 -16.22 1.13
C VAL A 23 -4.18 -15.89 -0.26
N ASP A 24 -4.58 -14.71 -0.78
CA ASP A 24 -4.32 -14.33 -2.16
C ASP A 24 -2.86 -13.84 -2.36
N GLY A 25 -2.19 -13.34 -1.30
CA GLY A 25 -0.81 -12.90 -1.44
C GLY A 25 -0.19 -12.27 -0.19
N VAL A 26 0.86 -11.50 -0.42
CA VAL A 26 1.65 -10.83 0.62
C VAL A 26 1.88 -9.36 0.23
N HIS A 27 1.96 -8.48 1.22
CA HIS A 27 2.50 -7.13 1.06
C HIS A 27 3.76 -6.99 1.88
N VAL A 28 4.86 -6.56 1.28
CA VAL A 28 6.17 -6.45 1.94
C VAL A 28 6.74 -5.04 1.84
N GLY A 29 7.56 -4.67 2.81
CA GLY A 29 8.40 -3.48 2.79
C GLY A 29 9.83 -3.81 2.38
N GLN A 30 10.70 -2.81 2.37
CA GLN A 30 12.09 -2.94 1.90
C GLN A 30 13.01 -3.70 2.86
N SER A 31 12.64 -3.81 4.13
CA SER A 31 13.39 -4.58 5.13
C SER A 31 12.90 -6.01 5.29
N ASP A 32 11.83 -6.37 4.58
CA ASP A 32 11.23 -7.69 4.64
C ASP A 32 11.84 -8.65 3.61
N ILE A 33 11.19 -9.77 3.38
CA ILE A 33 11.63 -10.75 2.37
C ILE A 33 11.53 -10.11 0.98
N PRO A 34 12.58 -10.18 0.14
CA PRO A 34 12.57 -9.60 -1.21
C PRO A 34 11.43 -10.11 -2.08
N VAL A 35 10.89 -9.24 -2.94
CA VAL A 35 9.76 -9.56 -3.83
C VAL A 35 10.03 -10.74 -4.76
N GLU A 36 11.28 -10.93 -5.19
CA GLU A 36 11.72 -12.06 -6.00
C GLU A 36 11.50 -13.39 -5.28
N VAL A 37 11.78 -13.42 -3.96
CA VAL A 37 11.58 -14.60 -3.13
C VAL A 37 10.08 -14.82 -2.91
N CYS A 38 9.32 -13.75 -2.64
CA CYS A 38 7.86 -13.83 -2.50
C CYS A 38 7.24 -14.42 -3.77
N ARG A 39 7.56 -13.87 -4.94
CA ARG A 39 7.05 -14.35 -6.24
C ARG A 39 7.43 -15.79 -6.52
N LYS A 40 8.69 -16.17 -6.24
CA LYS A 40 9.17 -17.54 -6.43
C LYS A 40 8.41 -18.56 -5.57
N LEU A 41 8.11 -18.23 -4.33
CA LEU A 41 7.47 -19.16 -3.38
C LEU A 41 5.95 -19.17 -3.51
N LEU A 42 5.32 -18.06 -3.85
CA LEU A 42 3.86 -17.94 -3.94
C LEU A 42 3.31 -18.28 -5.34
N GLY A 43 4.16 -18.23 -6.37
CA GLY A 43 3.78 -18.48 -7.77
C GLY A 43 3.28 -17.23 -8.50
N PRO A 44 2.99 -17.37 -9.81
CA PRO A 44 2.63 -16.24 -10.67
C PRO A 44 1.25 -15.63 -10.36
N ASP A 45 0.33 -16.44 -9.85
CA ASP A 45 -1.06 -16.01 -9.60
C ASP A 45 -1.26 -15.33 -8.24
N ALA A 46 -0.23 -15.28 -7.41
CA ALA A 46 -0.30 -14.59 -6.12
C ALA A 46 -0.21 -13.08 -6.29
N ILE A 47 -0.83 -12.33 -5.38
CA ILE A 47 -0.68 -10.88 -5.32
C ILE A 47 0.54 -10.53 -4.46
N VAL A 48 1.50 -9.81 -5.03
CA VAL A 48 2.68 -9.31 -4.32
C VAL A 48 2.67 -7.79 -4.34
N GLY A 49 2.41 -7.18 -3.18
CA GLY A 49 2.49 -5.74 -2.97
C GLY A 49 3.84 -5.32 -2.40
N LEU A 50 4.31 -4.14 -2.76
CA LEU A 50 5.55 -3.57 -2.24
C LEU A 50 5.34 -2.15 -1.73
N SER A 51 5.79 -1.88 -0.49
CA SER A 51 5.93 -0.53 0.05
C SER A 51 7.37 -0.07 -0.05
N ALA A 52 7.58 1.17 -0.51
CA ALA A 52 8.87 1.83 -0.45
C ALA A 52 8.74 3.33 -0.23
N ARG A 53 9.87 3.97 0.11
CA ARG A 53 9.93 5.42 0.25
C ARG A 53 9.79 6.07 -1.12
N CYS A 54 9.05 7.18 -1.22
CA CYS A 54 8.69 7.80 -2.50
C CYS A 54 9.91 8.22 -3.34
N GLU A 55 10.93 8.78 -2.71
CA GLU A 55 12.17 9.19 -3.40
C GLU A 55 12.89 7.99 -4.03
N GLU A 56 12.98 6.88 -3.29
CA GLU A 56 13.56 5.63 -3.78
C GLU A 56 12.65 4.95 -4.81
N MET A 57 11.33 5.16 -4.70
CA MET A 57 10.34 4.51 -5.55
C MET A 57 10.38 5.00 -6.99
N LEU A 58 10.60 6.28 -7.25
CA LEU A 58 10.76 6.80 -8.61
C LEU A 58 11.97 6.18 -9.34
N GLU A 59 13.06 5.93 -8.62
CA GLU A 59 14.21 5.23 -9.18
C GLU A 59 13.92 3.72 -9.29
N TYR A 60 13.29 3.15 -8.28
CA TYR A 60 12.93 1.74 -8.26
C TYR A 60 12.05 1.35 -9.45
N VAL A 61 10.97 2.07 -9.73
CA VAL A 61 10.06 1.76 -10.86
C VAL A 61 10.72 1.87 -12.23
N LYS A 62 11.84 2.61 -12.34
CA LYS A 62 12.61 2.76 -13.59
C LYS A 62 13.66 1.66 -13.78
N THR A 63 14.15 1.06 -12.70
CA THR A 63 15.33 0.19 -12.73
C THR A 63 15.04 -1.25 -12.31
N ALA A 64 14.01 -1.49 -11.50
CA ALA A 64 13.66 -2.83 -11.03
C ALA A 64 12.77 -3.59 -12.03
N ASP A 65 12.78 -4.92 -11.91
CA ASP A 65 11.84 -5.78 -12.64
C ASP A 65 10.44 -5.70 -12.00
N MET A 66 9.63 -4.77 -12.51
CA MET A 66 8.28 -4.55 -12.02
C MET A 66 7.29 -5.67 -12.34
N SER A 67 7.67 -6.67 -13.15
CA SER A 67 6.84 -7.85 -13.39
C SER A 67 6.68 -8.75 -12.15
N LEU A 68 7.51 -8.54 -11.14
CA LEU A 68 7.47 -9.26 -9.87
C LEU A 68 6.45 -8.70 -8.88
N VAL A 69 5.96 -7.48 -9.12
CA VAL A 69 5.09 -6.71 -8.21
C VAL A 69 3.76 -6.42 -8.88
N ASP A 70 2.66 -6.61 -8.15
CA ASP A 70 1.31 -6.37 -8.67
C ASP A 70 0.79 -4.98 -8.33
N TYR A 71 1.27 -4.35 -7.24
CA TYR A 71 0.94 -2.98 -6.87
C TYR A 71 1.96 -2.38 -5.89
N LEU A 72 1.98 -1.07 -5.83
CA LEU A 72 2.81 -0.30 -4.89
C LEU A 72 1.94 0.33 -3.80
N GLY A 73 2.36 0.16 -2.53
CA GLY A 73 1.82 0.87 -1.38
C GLY A 73 2.69 2.06 -1.02
N ILE A 74 2.14 3.27 -1.08
CA ILE A 74 2.90 4.52 -0.87
C ILE A 74 2.36 5.26 0.34
N GLY A 75 3.25 5.75 1.18
CA GLY A 75 2.90 6.54 2.36
C GLY A 75 4.12 6.90 3.21
N PRO A 76 3.88 7.55 4.35
CA PRO A 76 2.59 8.06 4.79
C PRO A 76 2.20 9.37 4.08
N LEU A 77 0.88 9.59 3.85
CA LEU A 77 0.36 10.87 3.37
C LEU A 77 0.39 11.91 4.50
N HIS A 78 0.02 11.48 5.71
CA HIS A 78 0.12 12.27 6.94
C HIS A 78 0.77 11.43 8.04
N GLU A 79 1.22 12.09 9.10
CA GLU A 79 1.68 11.40 10.31
C GLU A 79 0.62 10.45 10.84
N THR A 80 1.03 9.24 11.25
CA THR A 80 0.13 8.19 11.73
C THR A 80 0.73 7.45 12.93
N GLU A 81 -0.11 7.14 13.90
CA GLU A 81 0.24 6.33 15.07
C GLU A 81 0.15 4.81 14.79
N THR A 82 -0.48 4.41 13.68
CA THR A 82 -0.73 2.99 13.35
C THR A 82 0.58 2.23 13.07
N LYS A 83 1.52 2.87 12.34
CA LYS A 83 2.86 2.33 12.09
C LYS A 83 3.87 3.45 12.35
N ARG A 84 4.34 3.53 13.61
CA ARG A 84 5.15 4.65 14.11
C ARG A 84 6.50 4.84 13.42
N ASP A 85 7.03 3.80 12.83
CA ASP A 85 8.29 3.79 12.07
C ASP A 85 8.10 4.10 10.57
N CYS A 86 6.85 4.18 10.11
CA CYS A 86 6.53 4.50 8.72
C CYS A 86 6.91 5.95 8.39
N GLY A 87 7.74 6.12 7.37
CA GLY A 87 8.14 7.44 6.88
C GLY A 87 9.10 8.21 7.81
N ARG A 88 9.78 7.56 8.77
CA ARG A 88 10.78 8.23 9.60
C ARG A 88 12.14 8.26 8.93
N ALA A 89 12.72 9.46 8.87
CA ALA A 89 14.13 9.65 8.52
C ALA A 89 15.05 9.21 9.67
N ALA A 90 16.34 9.10 9.40
CA ALA A 90 17.35 8.73 10.39
C ALA A 90 17.44 9.71 11.58
N ASP A 91 17.08 10.96 11.38
CA ASP A 91 17.01 12.02 12.40
C ASP A 91 15.70 12.01 13.21
N GLY A 92 14.77 11.07 12.89
CA GLY A 92 13.47 10.95 13.53
C GLY A 92 12.38 11.84 12.95
N SER A 93 12.68 12.69 11.97
CA SER A 93 11.68 13.50 11.27
C SER A 93 10.74 12.61 10.46
N ILE A 94 9.51 13.07 10.22
CA ILE A 94 8.53 12.35 9.42
C ILE A 94 8.57 12.88 7.99
N ILE A 95 8.76 11.96 7.04
CA ILE A 95 8.72 12.24 5.62
C ILE A 95 7.33 11.83 5.11
N THR A 96 6.48 12.82 4.90
CA THR A 96 5.17 12.62 4.25
C THR A 96 5.31 12.77 2.73
N LYS A 97 4.33 12.30 1.99
CA LYS A 97 4.28 12.37 0.52
C LYS A 97 3.45 13.57 0.08
N SER A 98 3.98 14.37 -0.85
CA SER A 98 3.20 15.42 -1.49
C SER A 98 2.29 14.83 -2.59
N PHE A 99 1.23 15.54 -2.95
CA PHE A 99 0.37 15.12 -4.05
C PHE A 99 1.09 15.20 -5.41
N GLU A 100 2.06 16.10 -5.55
CA GLU A 100 2.92 16.21 -6.73
C GLU A 100 3.82 14.99 -6.89
N ASP A 101 4.42 14.50 -5.80
CA ASP A 101 5.24 13.28 -5.81
C ASP A 101 4.40 12.06 -6.18
N LEU A 102 3.17 11.97 -5.66
CA LEU A 102 2.24 10.88 -5.98
C LEU A 102 1.83 10.92 -7.45
N ALA A 103 1.55 12.09 -8.01
CA ALA A 103 1.24 12.25 -9.42
C ALA A 103 2.42 11.85 -10.32
N ALA A 104 3.63 12.29 -9.96
CA ALA A 104 4.85 11.94 -10.71
C ALA A 104 5.11 10.42 -10.66
N LEU A 105 4.88 9.79 -9.52
CA LEU A 105 5.05 8.35 -9.37
C LEU A 105 3.99 7.57 -10.17
N HIS A 106 2.72 8.01 -10.14
CA HIS A 106 1.66 7.39 -10.94
C HIS A 106 2.02 7.39 -12.44
N VAL A 107 2.51 8.50 -12.96
CA VAL A 107 2.93 8.58 -14.38
C VAL A 107 4.09 7.63 -14.70
N ALA A 108 5.00 7.41 -13.74
CA ALA A 108 6.19 6.57 -13.94
C ALA A 108 5.93 5.07 -13.70
N SER A 109 4.94 4.71 -12.89
CA SER A 109 4.70 3.33 -12.47
C SER A 109 3.96 2.51 -13.53
N PRO A 110 4.46 1.31 -13.88
CA PRO A 110 3.75 0.38 -14.75
C PRO A 110 2.69 -0.46 -14.00
N VAL A 111 2.60 -0.34 -12.68
CA VAL A 111 1.65 -1.09 -11.83
C VAL A 111 0.81 -0.13 -11.00
N PRO A 112 -0.39 -0.55 -10.55
CA PRO A 112 -1.26 0.25 -9.70
C PRO A 112 -0.58 0.80 -8.45
N ILE A 113 -0.98 2.00 -8.04
CA ILE A 113 -0.53 2.67 -6.81
C ILE A 113 -1.69 2.86 -5.86
N VAL A 114 -1.51 2.42 -4.61
CA VAL A 114 -2.43 2.71 -3.52
C VAL A 114 -1.72 3.53 -2.44
N VAL A 115 -2.41 4.53 -1.90
CA VAL A 115 -1.82 5.48 -0.94
C VAL A 115 -2.42 5.31 0.44
N GLY A 116 -1.58 5.29 1.46
CA GLY A 116 -2.01 5.14 2.86
C GLY A 116 -1.21 5.96 3.85
N GLY A 117 -1.40 5.67 5.12
CA GLY A 117 -0.77 6.40 6.23
C GLY A 117 -1.43 7.74 6.51
N GLY A 118 -2.38 7.76 7.45
CA GLY A 118 -3.07 8.96 7.89
C GLY A 118 -4.07 9.56 6.88
N VAL A 119 -4.42 8.87 5.81
CA VAL A 119 -5.40 9.33 4.80
C VAL A 119 -6.74 9.64 5.46
N LYS A 120 -7.29 10.81 5.16
CA LYS A 120 -8.58 11.30 5.65
C LYS A 120 -9.55 11.50 4.49
N LYS A 121 -10.84 11.50 4.78
CA LYS A 121 -11.89 11.78 3.79
C LYS A 121 -11.63 13.05 2.98
N ALA A 122 -11.17 14.12 3.63
CA ALA A 122 -10.90 15.41 2.98
C ALA A 122 -9.77 15.34 1.92
N ASP A 123 -8.88 14.36 2.02
CA ASP A 123 -7.77 14.19 1.08
C ASP A 123 -8.20 13.52 -0.23
N LEU A 124 -9.29 12.74 -0.20
CA LEU A 124 -9.67 11.84 -1.28
C LEU A 124 -9.88 12.53 -2.63
N PRO A 125 -10.52 13.71 -2.72
CA PRO A 125 -10.66 14.38 -4.01
C PRO A 125 -9.31 14.78 -4.63
N GLN A 126 -8.42 15.34 -3.82
CA GLN A 126 -7.08 15.74 -4.28
C GLN A 126 -6.21 14.50 -4.57
N LEU A 127 -6.31 13.47 -3.73
CA LEU A 127 -5.60 12.23 -3.93
C LEU A 127 -5.99 11.55 -5.25
N LYS A 128 -7.29 11.48 -5.54
CA LYS A 128 -7.78 10.93 -6.81
C LYS A 128 -7.33 11.76 -8.02
N ALA A 129 -7.26 13.08 -7.88
CA ALA A 129 -6.77 13.97 -8.93
C ALA A 129 -5.30 13.73 -9.30
N THR A 130 -4.49 13.06 -8.45
CA THR A 130 -3.11 12.66 -8.78
C THR A 130 -3.04 11.50 -9.78
N GLY A 131 -4.15 10.79 -10.00
CA GLY A 131 -4.24 9.63 -10.86
C GLY A 131 -3.99 8.29 -10.17
N VAL A 132 -3.60 8.27 -8.88
CA VAL A 132 -3.39 7.01 -8.15
C VAL A 132 -4.64 6.14 -8.13
N ASP A 133 -4.46 4.82 -8.11
CA ASP A 133 -5.53 3.85 -8.36
C ASP A 133 -6.42 3.62 -7.14
N GLY A 134 -5.94 3.98 -5.94
CA GLY A 134 -6.71 3.80 -4.73
C GLY A 134 -6.02 4.30 -3.47
N PHE A 135 -6.66 4.01 -2.36
CA PHE A 135 -6.15 4.33 -1.03
C PHE A 135 -6.40 3.18 -0.05
N PHE A 136 -5.66 3.17 1.05
CA PHE A 136 -5.89 2.25 2.17
C PHE A 136 -5.89 2.99 3.49
N VAL A 137 -6.70 2.51 4.43
CA VAL A 137 -6.86 3.09 5.77
C VAL A 137 -6.93 1.98 6.81
N VAL A 138 -6.54 2.29 8.05
CA VAL A 138 -6.70 1.40 9.20
C VAL A 138 -7.62 2.06 10.22
N SER A 139 -7.11 3.00 10.98
CA SER A 139 -7.84 3.63 12.09
C SER A 139 -9.10 4.37 11.66
N ALA A 140 -9.12 4.95 10.47
CA ALA A 140 -10.29 5.65 9.94
C ALA A 140 -11.54 4.74 9.83
N VAL A 141 -11.35 3.43 9.72
CA VAL A 141 -12.44 2.44 9.72
C VAL A 141 -12.45 1.64 11.01
N CYS A 142 -11.30 1.07 11.41
CA CYS A 142 -11.24 0.13 12.53
C CYS A 142 -11.48 0.78 13.91
N SER A 143 -11.28 2.11 14.04
CA SER A 143 -11.53 2.84 15.28
C SER A 143 -12.81 3.67 15.25
N ALA A 144 -13.63 3.54 14.20
CA ALA A 144 -14.91 4.23 14.10
C ALA A 144 -15.98 3.51 14.92
N ASP A 145 -16.92 4.27 15.50
CA ASP A 145 -18.07 3.71 16.21
C ASP A 145 -18.95 2.84 15.29
N ASP A 146 -19.08 3.24 14.03
CA ASP A 146 -19.70 2.45 12.97
C ASP A 146 -18.71 2.26 11.80
N PRO A 147 -17.95 1.15 11.78
CA PRO A 147 -16.98 0.86 10.73
C PRO A 147 -17.59 0.74 9.33
N TYR A 148 -18.84 0.26 9.23
CA TYR A 148 -19.53 0.16 7.95
C TYR A 148 -19.87 1.54 7.38
N ALA A 149 -20.43 2.43 8.20
CA ALA A 149 -20.74 3.79 7.78
C ALA A 149 -19.47 4.55 7.40
N ALA A 150 -18.39 4.41 8.19
CA ALA A 150 -17.08 5.03 7.90
C ALA A 150 -16.50 4.54 6.58
N ALA A 151 -16.46 3.23 6.34
CA ALA A 151 -15.98 2.66 5.09
C ALA A 151 -16.82 3.11 3.89
N LYS A 152 -18.14 3.08 4.05
CA LYS A 152 -19.06 3.52 2.98
C LYS A 152 -18.85 4.99 2.61
N GLU A 153 -18.71 5.86 3.61
CA GLU A 153 -18.47 7.30 3.38
C GLU A 153 -17.16 7.56 2.60
N LEU A 154 -16.09 6.84 2.94
CA LEU A 154 -14.81 6.93 2.22
C LEU A 154 -14.95 6.46 0.77
N VAL A 155 -15.62 5.32 0.54
CA VAL A 155 -15.83 4.79 -0.81
C VAL A 155 -16.71 5.74 -1.64
N ASP A 156 -17.82 6.22 -1.08
CA ASP A 156 -18.73 7.16 -1.77
C ASP A 156 -17.97 8.45 -2.15
N THR A 157 -17.16 8.97 -1.24
CA THR A 157 -16.33 10.18 -1.50
C THR A 157 -15.33 9.94 -2.63
N TRP A 158 -14.63 8.80 -2.61
CA TRP A 158 -13.70 8.41 -3.67
C TRP A 158 -14.37 8.25 -5.04
N GLN A 159 -15.57 7.69 -5.08
CA GLN A 159 -16.32 7.49 -6.33
C GLN A 159 -16.85 8.79 -6.92
N GLN A 160 -17.16 9.79 -6.08
CA GLN A 160 -17.70 11.07 -6.49
C GLN A 160 -16.63 12.10 -6.88
N ALA A 161 -15.39 11.91 -6.46
CA ALA A 161 -14.26 12.74 -6.82
C ALA A 161 -13.76 12.41 -8.23
#